data_ed9b6cfdbc6fa9e863816eaeab44b2b1
#
_entry.id   ed9b6cfdbc6fa9e863816eaeab44b2b1
#
_cell.length_a   1.000
_cell.length_b   1.000
_cell.length_c   1.000
_cell.angle_alpha   90.00
_cell.angle_beta   90.00
_cell.angle_gamma   90.00
#
_symmetry.space_group_name_H-M   'P 1'
#
loop_
_entity.id
_entity.type
_entity.pdbx_description
1 polymer ?
#
loop_
_entity_poly.entity_id
_entity_poly.type
_entity_poly.pdbx_seq_one_letter_code
_entity_poly.pdbx_strand_id
1 'polypeptide(L)'
;MGICVSVGRAIANPNRHVHCMISDGESTEGSVWEALRYINDASVYNISVHVNANGWAAYDAINILLLEQRMRAFCPSNLKFHRTKVNHFGLDDSLHAHYTNFTEEQYKEAIASL
;
A
#
# COMPACT_ATOMS: atom_id res chain seq x y z
N MET A 1 7.86 8.54 -2.49
CA MET A 1 8.41 9.56 -1.54
C MET A 1 7.84 9.48 -0.13
N GLY A 2 6.58 9.14 0.07
CA GLY A 2 5.92 9.05 1.37
C GLY A 2 6.62 8.13 2.37
N ILE A 3 7.09 6.96 1.94
CA ILE A 3 7.77 6.01 2.82
C ILE A 3 9.10 6.56 3.37
N CYS A 4 9.91 7.24 2.56
CA CYS A 4 11.18 7.83 3.01
C CYS A 4 10.96 8.92 4.06
N VAL A 5 9.93 9.76 3.89
CA VAL A 5 9.54 10.77 4.89
C VAL A 5 9.09 10.08 6.19
N SER A 6 8.32 9.00 6.09
CA SER A 6 7.85 8.24 7.24
C SER A 6 9.00 7.60 8.02
N VAL A 7 10.01 7.07 7.33
CA VAL A 7 11.24 6.56 7.97
C VAL A 7 11.98 7.68 8.70
N GLY A 8 12.16 8.84 8.05
CA GLY A 8 12.79 10.00 8.69
C GLY A 8 12.05 10.45 9.95
N ARG A 9 10.71 10.44 9.93
CA ARG A 9 9.88 10.77 11.12
C ARG A 9 10.02 9.76 12.25
N ALA A 10 10.11 8.47 11.92
CA ALA A 10 10.30 7.42 12.91
C ALA A 10 11.68 7.54 13.60
N ILE A 11 12.72 7.83 12.84
CA ILE A 11 14.07 8.06 13.38
C ILE A 11 14.12 9.32 14.25
N ALA A 12 13.52 10.42 13.79
CA ALA A 12 13.54 11.69 14.50
C ALA A 12 12.79 11.65 15.83
N ASN A 13 11.84 10.73 16.02
CA ASN A 13 11.10 10.60 17.27
C ASN A 13 10.82 9.12 17.60
N PRO A 14 11.76 8.44 18.27
CA PRO A 14 11.64 7.00 18.57
C PRO A 14 10.51 6.67 19.55
N ASN A 15 9.99 7.65 20.29
CA ASN A 15 8.87 7.45 21.22
C ASN A 15 7.49 7.49 20.55
N ARG A 16 7.41 7.78 19.25
CA ARG A 16 6.16 7.78 18.46
C ARG A 16 6.18 6.67 17.45
N HIS A 17 5.08 5.93 17.37
CA HIS A 17 4.90 4.96 16.30
C HIS A 17 4.39 5.66 15.02
N VAL A 18 5.01 5.38 13.90
CA VAL A 18 4.66 5.93 12.58
C VAL A 18 3.93 4.86 11.78
N HIS A 19 2.77 5.19 11.23
CA HIS A 19 2.07 4.37 10.26
C HIS A 19 2.24 4.99 8.88
N CYS A 20 2.78 4.21 7.94
CA CYS A 20 2.95 4.60 6.54
C CYS A 20 2.06 3.71 5.67
N MET A 21 1.17 4.29 4.88
CA MET A 21 0.39 3.57 3.88
C MET A 21 1.05 3.74 2.52
N ILE A 22 1.21 2.64 1.79
CA ILE A 22 1.61 2.61 0.39
C ILE A 22 0.64 1.72 -0.40
N SER A 23 0.53 1.94 -1.70
CA SER A 23 -0.15 1.02 -2.62
C SER A 23 0.82 -0.05 -3.13
N ASP A 24 0.28 -1.15 -3.65
CA ASP A 24 1.09 -2.13 -4.37
C ASP A 24 1.70 -1.54 -5.66
N GLY A 25 1.02 -0.60 -6.31
CA GLY A 25 1.56 0.15 -7.45
C GLY A 25 2.80 0.98 -7.11
N GLU A 26 2.90 1.54 -5.90
CA GLU A 26 4.11 2.25 -5.45
C GLU A 26 5.33 1.33 -5.31
N SER A 27 5.14 0.01 -5.29
CA SER A 27 6.24 -0.95 -5.30
C SER A 27 7.08 -0.92 -6.58
N THR A 28 6.62 -0.25 -7.63
CA THR A 28 7.44 0.01 -8.83
C THR A 28 8.53 1.05 -8.60
N GLU A 29 8.44 1.82 -7.51
CA GLU A 29 9.41 2.85 -7.15
C GLU A 29 10.59 2.24 -6.37
N GLY A 30 11.82 2.47 -6.85
CA GLY A 30 13.05 1.99 -6.19
C GLY A 30 13.19 2.48 -4.75
N SER A 31 12.73 3.71 -4.46
CA SER A 31 12.76 4.30 -3.11
C SER A 31 11.97 3.50 -2.06
N VAL A 32 10.97 2.74 -2.47
CA VAL A 32 10.23 1.84 -1.55
C VAL A 32 11.14 0.71 -1.07
N TRP A 33 11.86 0.09 -1.96
CA TRP A 33 12.77 -1.03 -1.64
C TRP A 33 13.97 -0.57 -0.81
N GLU A 34 14.53 0.58 -1.14
CA GLU A 34 15.61 1.19 -0.35
C GLU A 34 15.14 1.50 1.07
N ALA A 35 13.95 2.07 1.23
CA ALA A 35 13.39 2.37 2.53
C ALA A 35 13.10 1.10 3.35
N LEU A 36 12.54 0.06 2.75
CA LEU A 36 12.29 -1.23 3.43
C LEU A 36 13.60 -1.87 3.91
N ARG A 37 14.63 -1.88 3.05
CA ARG A 37 15.94 -2.35 3.44
C ARG A 37 16.49 -1.54 4.61
N TYR A 38 16.41 -0.23 4.55
CA TYR A 38 16.91 0.64 5.61
C TYR A 38 16.17 0.42 6.94
N ILE A 39 14.84 0.30 6.92
CA ILE A 39 14.04 -0.02 8.11
C ILE A 39 14.57 -1.28 8.81
N ASN A 40 14.85 -2.33 8.02
CA ASN A 40 15.35 -3.58 8.55
C ASN A 40 16.79 -3.46 9.07
N ASP A 41 17.70 -2.93 8.24
CA ASP A 41 19.14 -2.88 8.55
C ASP A 41 19.44 -1.93 9.73
N ALA A 42 18.72 -0.82 9.84
CA ALA A 42 18.84 0.15 10.93
C ALA A 42 17.96 -0.17 12.14
N SER A 43 17.22 -1.28 12.11
CA SER A 43 16.32 -1.72 13.20
C SER A 43 15.33 -0.63 13.63
N VAL A 44 14.64 -0.01 12.67
CA VAL A 44 13.63 1.03 12.96
C VAL A 44 12.32 0.35 13.37
N TYR A 45 12.14 0.13 14.67
CA TYR A 45 11.00 -0.66 15.19
C TYR A 45 9.69 0.12 15.33
N ASN A 46 9.77 1.46 15.40
CA ASN A 46 8.61 2.33 15.62
C ASN A 46 7.93 2.78 14.31
N ILE A 47 7.95 1.93 13.30
CA ILE A 47 7.23 2.14 12.03
C ILE A 47 6.46 0.90 11.62
N SER A 48 5.25 1.07 11.11
CA SER A 48 4.49 0.04 10.39
C SER A 48 4.21 0.51 8.97
N VAL A 49 4.59 -0.29 8.00
CA VAL A 49 4.31 -0.05 6.58
C VAL A 49 3.10 -0.88 6.18
N HIS A 50 2.00 -0.22 5.87
CA HIS A 50 0.75 -0.80 5.43
C HIS A 50 0.71 -0.78 3.91
N VAL A 51 0.58 -1.94 3.28
CA VAL A 51 0.49 -2.09 1.83
C VAL A 51 -0.97 -2.34 1.46
N ASN A 52 -1.60 -1.40 0.73
CA ASN A 52 -2.89 -1.63 0.11
C ASN A 52 -2.68 -2.47 -1.16
N ALA A 53 -3.02 -3.74 -1.08
CA ALA A 53 -2.74 -4.73 -2.11
C ALA A 53 -4.03 -5.11 -2.85
N ASN A 54 -4.35 -4.37 -3.89
CA ASN A 54 -5.52 -4.60 -4.74
C ASN A 54 -5.18 -5.34 -6.05
N GLY A 55 -3.90 -5.50 -6.38
CA GLY A 55 -3.44 -6.23 -7.57
C GLY A 55 -3.28 -5.37 -8.82
N TRP A 56 -3.42 -4.03 -8.71
CA TRP A 56 -3.36 -3.14 -9.84
C TRP A 56 -2.37 -1.99 -9.62
N ALA A 57 -1.37 -1.90 -10.48
CA ALA A 57 -0.53 -0.72 -10.63
C ALA A 57 -1.17 0.26 -11.62
N ALA A 58 -0.53 1.41 -11.84
CA ALA A 58 -1.03 2.43 -12.76
C ALA A 58 -1.26 1.94 -14.21
N TYR A 59 -0.56 0.89 -14.63
CA TYR A 59 -0.58 0.42 -16.03
C TYR A 59 -0.69 -1.09 -16.17
N ASP A 60 -0.56 -1.85 -15.10
CA ASP A 60 -0.47 -3.31 -15.19
C ASP A 60 -0.95 -4.01 -13.93
N ALA A 61 -1.26 -5.31 -14.06
CA ALA A 61 -1.61 -6.16 -12.94
C ALA A 61 -0.37 -6.53 -12.11
N ILE A 62 -0.55 -6.62 -10.80
CA ILE A 62 0.50 -7.01 -9.85
C ILE A 62 0.19 -8.37 -9.24
N ASN A 63 1.16 -9.29 -9.31
CA ASN A 63 1.10 -10.52 -8.54
C ASN A 63 1.36 -10.21 -7.05
N ILE A 64 0.29 -10.07 -6.27
CA ILE A 64 0.34 -9.70 -4.85
C ILE A 64 1.13 -10.71 -4.03
N LEU A 65 1.00 -12.01 -4.30
CA LEU A 65 1.73 -13.05 -3.55
C LEU A 65 3.24 -12.90 -3.73
N LEU A 66 3.67 -12.72 -4.97
CA LEU A 66 5.08 -12.53 -5.29
C LEU A 66 5.61 -11.20 -4.73
N LEU A 67 4.81 -10.14 -4.78
CA LEU A 67 5.16 -8.85 -4.19
C LEU A 67 5.35 -8.97 -2.68
N GLU A 68 4.41 -9.61 -1.98
CA GLU A 68 4.48 -9.82 -0.53
C GLU A 68 5.74 -10.62 -0.14
N GLN A 69 6.05 -11.70 -0.85
CA GLN A 69 7.26 -12.49 -0.62
C GLN A 69 8.52 -11.64 -0.76
N ARG A 70 8.61 -10.84 -1.83
CA ARG A 70 9.76 -9.96 -2.08
C ARG A 70 9.92 -8.91 -0.98
N MET A 71 8.83 -8.20 -0.65
CA MET A 71 8.88 -7.16 0.38
C MET A 71 9.26 -7.73 1.75
N ARG A 72 8.72 -8.90 2.12
CA ARG A 72 9.08 -9.55 3.38
C ARG A 72 10.53 -10.03 3.43
N ALA A 73 11.15 -10.32 2.29
CA ALA A 73 12.58 -10.61 2.23
C ALA A 73 13.43 -9.37 2.57
N PHE A 74 12.93 -8.16 2.26
CA PHE A 74 13.61 -6.91 2.61
C PHE A 74 13.32 -6.45 4.05
N CYS A 75 12.08 -6.61 4.51
CA CYS A 75 11.62 -6.08 5.79
C CYS A 75 10.55 -7.00 6.41
N PRO A 76 10.94 -8.08 7.11
CA PRO A 76 10.01 -9.11 7.56
C PRO A 76 9.01 -8.64 8.63
N SER A 77 9.42 -7.71 9.50
CA SER A 77 8.69 -7.42 10.75
C SER A 77 7.74 -6.22 10.68
N ASN A 78 7.99 -5.25 9.81
CA ASN A 78 7.29 -3.97 9.81
C ASN A 78 6.13 -3.88 8.80
N LEU A 79 5.95 -4.94 7.97
CA LEU A 79 4.98 -4.94 6.87
C LEU A 79 3.64 -5.54 7.27
N LYS A 80 2.56 -4.84 6.86
CA LYS A 80 1.17 -5.28 6.98
C LYS A 80 0.49 -5.17 5.62
N PHE A 81 0.09 -6.31 5.05
CA PHE A 81 -0.64 -6.36 3.78
C PHE A 81 -2.14 -6.33 4.01
N HIS A 82 -2.83 -5.41 3.36
CA HIS A 82 -4.28 -5.27 3.33
C HIS A 82 -4.76 -5.61 1.92
N ARG A 83 -5.39 -6.76 1.76
CA ARG A 83 -5.93 -7.19 0.46
C ARG A 83 -7.29 -6.56 0.25
N THR A 84 -7.39 -5.75 -0.77
CA THR A 84 -8.62 -5.07 -1.18
C THR A 84 -9.02 -5.47 -2.59
N LYS A 85 -10.25 -5.19 -2.97
CA LYS A 85 -10.79 -5.41 -4.31
C LYS A 85 -11.55 -4.18 -4.78
N VAL A 86 -11.63 -3.99 -6.08
CA VAL A 86 -12.35 -2.87 -6.72
C VAL A 86 -13.57 -3.37 -7.50
N ASN A 87 -14.29 -4.35 -6.96
CA ASN A 87 -15.44 -4.99 -7.62
C ASN A 87 -16.77 -4.69 -6.92
N HIS A 88 -16.96 -3.46 -6.47
CA HIS A 88 -18.19 -3.00 -5.83
C HIS A 88 -18.99 -2.09 -6.75
N PHE A 89 -20.29 -1.98 -6.51
CA PHE A 89 -21.18 -1.03 -7.20
C PHE A 89 -21.23 -1.22 -8.72
N GLY A 90 -21.22 -2.49 -9.18
CA GLY A 90 -21.25 -2.82 -10.61
C GLY A 90 -19.92 -2.62 -11.34
N LEU A 91 -18.84 -2.33 -10.60
CA LEU A 91 -17.49 -2.31 -11.16
C LEU A 91 -16.89 -3.72 -11.13
N ASP A 92 -16.18 -4.08 -12.18
CA ASP A 92 -15.38 -5.29 -12.24
C ASP A 92 -14.02 -5.09 -11.55
N ASP A 93 -13.36 -6.18 -11.16
CA ASP A 93 -12.01 -6.16 -10.59
C ASP A 93 -10.99 -5.98 -11.72
N SER A 94 -10.87 -4.76 -12.22
CA SER A 94 -10.02 -4.41 -13.36
C SER A 94 -9.31 -3.07 -13.16
N LEU A 95 -8.28 -2.85 -13.98
CA LEU A 95 -7.60 -1.56 -14.04
C LEU A 95 -8.57 -0.40 -14.38
N HIS A 96 -9.58 -0.68 -15.20
CA HIS A 96 -10.58 0.31 -15.57
C HIS A 96 -11.36 0.83 -14.37
N ALA A 97 -11.70 -0.04 -13.41
CA ALA A 97 -12.43 0.33 -12.20
C ALA A 97 -11.69 1.39 -11.34
N HIS A 98 -10.35 1.42 -11.40
CA HIS A 98 -9.54 2.44 -10.70
C HIS A 98 -9.72 3.87 -11.25
N TYR A 99 -10.14 3.98 -12.51
CA TYR A 99 -10.26 5.28 -13.21
C TYR A 99 -11.71 5.62 -13.56
N THR A 100 -12.67 4.77 -13.16
CA THR A 100 -14.08 5.01 -13.42
C THR A 100 -14.65 5.99 -12.41
N ASN A 101 -15.31 7.04 -12.90
CA ASN A 101 -16.10 7.91 -12.04
C ASN A 101 -17.44 7.22 -11.73
N PHE A 102 -17.90 7.32 -10.48
CA PHE A 102 -19.21 6.82 -10.10
C PHE A 102 -20.33 7.60 -10.81
N THR A 103 -21.34 6.86 -11.26
CA THR A 103 -22.63 7.47 -11.60
C THR A 103 -23.34 7.92 -10.33
N GLU A 104 -24.39 8.73 -10.48
CA GLU A 104 -25.20 9.18 -9.32
C GLU A 104 -25.84 8.00 -8.60
N GLU A 105 -26.28 6.97 -9.34
CA GLU A 105 -26.87 5.76 -8.80
C GLU A 105 -25.83 4.95 -7.99
N GLN A 106 -24.65 4.72 -8.54
CA GLN A 106 -23.53 4.03 -7.85
C GLN A 106 -23.11 4.79 -6.59
N TYR A 107 -23.07 6.12 -6.63
CA TYR A 107 -22.78 6.93 -5.46
C TYR A 107 -23.83 6.76 -4.36
N LYS A 108 -25.15 6.80 -4.73
CA LYS A 108 -26.24 6.60 -3.77
C LYS A 108 -26.19 5.19 -3.15
N GLU A 109 -25.91 4.16 -3.95
CA GLU A 109 -25.75 2.79 -3.47
C GLU A 109 -24.56 2.66 -2.50
N ALA A 110 -23.42 3.28 -2.83
CA ALA A 110 -22.24 3.29 -1.97
C ALA A 110 -22.54 3.94 -0.61
N ILE A 111 -23.19 5.09 -0.60
CA ILE A 111 -23.57 5.80 0.65
C ILE A 111 -24.57 4.98 1.47
N ALA A 112 -25.52 4.31 0.82
CA ALA A 112 -26.52 3.50 1.52
C ALA A 112 -25.93 2.22 2.14
N SER A 113 -24.72 1.82 1.74
CA SER A 113 -24.02 0.65 2.25
C SER A 113 -23.10 0.93 3.44
N LEU A 114 -22.89 2.20 3.82
CA LEU A 114 -22.10 2.65 4.97
C LEU A 114 -22.93 2.66 6.25
#